data_b594aa1459846b0b648c63c107423a46
#
_entry.id   b594aa1459846b0b648c63c107423a46
#
_cell.length_a   1.000
_cell.length_b   1.000
_cell.length_c   1.000
_cell.angle_alpha   90.00
_cell.angle_beta   90.00
_cell.angle_gamma   90.00
#
_symmetry.space_group_name_H-M   'P 1'
#
loop_
_entity.id
_entity.type
_entity.pdbx_description
1 polymer ?
#
loop_
_entity_poly.entity_id
_entity_poly.type
_entity_poly.pdbx_seq_one_letter_code
_entity_poly.pdbx_strand_id
1 'polypeptide(L)'
;MRHLQRLYDDLVAASQNKPGLLGKLFGKKDQAPVRGLYFWGGVGRGKTYLVDTFFEALPFKEKTRTHFHRFMKRVHEEMKTLGGEKNPLTIIARRFSDESRVICFDEFFVSDITDAMILGTLMEELFKNGVTLVATSNIVPDGLYKDGLQRARFLPAIALIKQNTEIVNVDSGVDYRLRHLEQAELFHFPLDEAAQESLRKSSRALTPESTAGVETD
;
A
#
# COMPACT_ATOMS: atom_id res chain seq x y z
N MET A 1 15.99 -2.08 1.74
CA MET A 1 16.12 -3.40 1.10
C MET A 1 15.95 -4.56 2.08
N ARG A 2 16.69 -4.66 3.21
CA ARG A 2 16.58 -5.78 4.17
C ARG A 2 15.15 -6.07 4.66
N HIS A 3 14.34 -5.04 4.97
CA HIS A 3 12.96 -5.21 5.44
C HIS A 3 12.04 -5.85 4.38
N LEU A 4 12.18 -5.44 3.11
CA LEU A 4 11.41 -6.02 2.01
C LEU A 4 11.82 -7.46 1.72
N GLN A 5 13.13 -7.78 1.78
CA GLN A 5 13.61 -9.14 1.59
C GLN A 5 13.08 -10.06 2.68
N ARG A 6 13.16 -9.65 3.96
CA ARG A 6 12.58 -10.41 5.08
C ARG A 6 11.10 -10.69 4.83
N LEU A 7 10.32 -9.65 4.52
CA LEU A 7 8.89 -9.81 4.29
C LEU A 7 8.59 -10.74 3.11
N TYR A 8 9.37 -10.63 2.03
CA TYR A 8 9.26 -11.52 0.87
C TYR A 8 9.48 -12.97 1.27
N ASP A 9 10.57 -13.26 1.97
CA ASP A 9 10.94 -14.61 2.40
C ASP A 9 9.89 -15.21 3.33
N ASP A 10 9.39 -14.43 4.30
CA ASP A 10 8.33 -14.84 5.24
C ASP A 10 7.02 -15.15 4.50
N LEU A 11 6.62 -14.32 3.53
CA LEU A 11 5.39 -14.53 2.74
C LEU A 11 5.50 -15.73 1.81
N VAL A 12 6.64 -15.94 1.18
CA VAL A 12 6.88 -17.10 0.32
C VAL A 12 6.86 -18.38 1.15
N ALA A 13 7.53 -18.41 2.31
CA ALA A 13 7.49 -19.54 3.23
C ALA A 13 6.06 -19.83 3.71
N ALA A 14 5.30 -18.79 4.11
CA ALA A 14 3.89 -18.94 4.49
C ALA A 14 3.00 -19.43 3.33
N SER A 15 3.35 -19.09 2.09
CA SER A 15 2.58 -19.54 0.91
C SER A 15 2.80 -21.02 0.58
N GLN A 16 3.98 -21.55 0.88
CA GLN A 16 4.35 -22.94 0.65
C GLN A 16 3.77 -23.88 1.70
N ASN A 17 3.59 -23.40 2.92
CA ASN A 17 2.94 -24.13 4.02
C ASN A 17 1.41 -24.17 3.82
N LYS A 18 0.94 -24.73 2.70
CA LYS A 18 -0.51 -24.97 2.49
C LYS A 18 -0.95 -25.97 3.54
N PRO A 19 -2.00 -25.69 4.33
CA PRO A 19 -2.61 -26.70 5.16
C PRO A 19 -3.03 -27.86 4.26
N GLY A 20 -2.61 -29.09 4.60
CA GLY A 20 -3.02 -30.29 3.89
C GLY A 20 -4.55 -30.40 3.81
N LEU A 21 -5.07 -31.40 3.07
CA LEU A 21 -6.53 -31.61 2.84
C LEU A 21 -7.39 -31.47 4.12
N LEU A 22 -6.87 -31.84 5.28
CA LEU A 22 -7.50 -31.66 6.60
C LEU A 22 -7.64 -30.21 7.04
N GLY A 23 -6.72 -29.31 6.70
CA GLY A 23 -6.80 -27.89 7.02
C GLY A 23 -7.90 -27.14 6.23
N LYS A 24 -8.34 -27.67 5.09
CA LYS A 24 -9.49 -27.14 4.35
C LYS A 24 -10.82 -27.41 5.04
N LEU A 25 -10.92 -28.48 5.84
CA LEU A 25 -12.13 -28.84 6.61
C LEU A 25 -12.28 -28.01 7.90
N PHE A 26 -11.19 -27.55 8.49
CA PHE A 26 -11.21 -26.80 9.76
C PHE A 26 -11.15 -25.27 9.59
N GLY A 27 -11.26 -24.77 8.35
CA GLY A 27 -11.27 -23.33 8.06
C GLY A 27 -9.90 -22.66 8.21
N LYS A 28 -9.65 -21.63 7.42
CA LYS A 28 -8.44 -20.80 7.37
C LYS A 28 -8.12 -20.03 8.69
N LYS A 29 -8.61 -20.55 9.83
CA LYS A 29 -8.87 -19.82 11.06
C LYS A 29 -7.65 -19.72 11.96
N ASP A 30 -6.47 -19.69 11.80
CA ASP A 30 -5.41 -19.43 12.82
C ASP A 30 -3.97 -19.22 12.25
N GLN A 31 -3.83 -18.73 11.03
CA GLN A 31 -2.52 -18.21 10.66
C GLN A 31 -2.46 -16.74 11.04
N ALA A 32 -1.66 -16.44 12.08
CA ALA A 32 -1.30 -15.06 12.37
C ALA A 32 -0.74 -14.39 11.09
N PRO A 33 -1.12 -13.15 10.80
CA PRO A 33 -0.59 -12.45 9.62
C PRO A 33 0.93 -12.36 9.71
N VAL A 34 1.61 -12.50 8.58
CA VAL A 34 3.03 -12.16 8.50
C VAL A 34 3.14 -10.66 8.81
N ARG A 35 4.06 -10.28 9.69
CA ARG A 35 4.27 -8.88 10.07
C ARG A 35 4.71 -8.07 8.84
N GLY A 36 3.82 -7.16 8.39
CA GLY A 36 3.99 -6.35 7.21
C GLY A 36 4.95 -5.18 7.37
N LEU A 37 4.80 -4.16 6.51
CA LEU A 37 5.64 -2.97 6.48
C LEU A 37 4.80 -1.70 6.34
N TYR A 38 5.15 -0.68 7.09
CA TYR A 38 4.60 0.65 6.94
C TYR A 38 5.73 1.63 6.63
N PHE A 39 5.85 2.03 5.37
CA PHE A 39 6.85 2.99 4.91
C PHE A 39 6.33 4.41 5.06
N TRP A 40 7.05 5.25 5.79
CA TRP A 40 6.70 6.65 5.91
C TRP A 40 7.89 7.57 5.63
N GLY A 41 7.59 8.82 5.27
CA GLY A 41 8.61 9.84 4.96
C GLY A 41 8.11 10.80 3.89
N GLY A 42 8.91 11.79 3.55
CA GLY A 42 8.57 12.85 2.59
C GLY A 42 8.21 12.35 1.20
N VAL A 43 7.61 13.22 0.41
CA VAL A 43 7.29 12.95 -1.01
C VAL A 43 8.58 12.77 -1.81
N GLY A 44 8.56 11.94 -2.86
CA GLY A 44 9.73 11.76 -3.74
C GLY A 44 10.82 10.83 -3.22
N ARG A 45 10.61 10.16 -2.08
CA ARG A 45 11.60 9.26 -1.44
C ARG A 45 11.62 7.83 -2.01
N GLY A 46 10.90 7.57 -3.09
CA GLY A 46 10.90 6.25 -3.74
C GLY A 46 10.06 5.19 -3.04
N LYS A 47 9.17 5.55 -2.09
CA LYS A 47 8.29 4.60 -1.40
C LYS A 47 7.47 3.75 -2.37
N THR A 48 6.87 4.41 -3.37
CA THR A 48 6.06 3.76 -4.40
C THR A 48 6.88 2.76 -5.19
N TYR A 49 8.09 3.13 -5.63
CA TYR A 49 8.98 2.24 -6.36
C TYR A 49 9.38 1.00 -5.55
N LEU A 50 9.66 1.17 -4.24
CA LEU A 50 9.97 0.06 -3.34
C LEU A 50 8.81 -0.93 -3.25
N VAL A 51 7.58 -0.43 -3.11
CA VAL A 51 6.38 -1.26 -3.03
C VAL A 51 6.04 -1.88 -4.39
N ASP A 52 6.26 -1.17 -5.52
CA ASP A 52 6.13 -1.72 -6.87
C ASP A 52 6.99 -2.96 -7.06
N THR A 53 8.30 -2.79 -6.85
CA THR A 53 9.28 -3.88 -7.01
C THR A 53 8.93 -5.06 -6.12
N PHE A 54 8.55 -4.80 -4.87
CA PHE A 54 8.13 -5.85 -3.94
C PHE A 54 6.88 -6.57 -4.41
N PHE A 55 5.84 -5.82 -4.79
CA PHE A 55 4.57 -6.38 -5.21
C PHE A 55 4.72 -7.27 -6.45
N GLU A 56 5.50 -6.83 -7.44
CA GLU A 56 5.76 -7.59 -8.66
C GLU A 56 6.56 -8.87 -8.37
N ALA A 57 7.52 -8.81 -7.47
CA ALA A 57 8.36 -9.96 -7.11
C ALA A 57 7.59 -11.09 -6.43
N LEU A 58 6.46 -10.83 -5.76
CA LEU A 58 5.69 -11.87 -5.06
C LEU A 58 5.14 -12.92 -6.04
N PRO A 59 5.43 -14.23 -5.83
CA PRO A 59 5.16 -15.28 -6.83
C PRO A 59 3.72 -15.81 -6.82
N PHE A 60 2.82 -15.23 -6.03
CA PHE A 60 1.42 -15.66 -5.91
C PHE A 60 0.46 -14.57 -6.41
N LYS A 61 -0.76 -14.98 -6.78
CA LYS A 61 -1.79 -14.10 -7.34
C LYS A 61 -2.66 -13.42 -6.27
N GLU A 62 -2.73 -14.01 -5.08
CA GLU A 62 -3.53 -13.53 -3.96
C GLU A 62 -2.88 -12.31 -3.31
N LYS A 63 -2.74 -11.24 -4.08
CA LYS A 63 -2.16 -9.97 -3.69
C LYS A 63 -2.93 -8.82 -4.33
N THR A 64 -3.20 -7.77 -3.57
CA THR A 64 -3.88 -6.56 -4.05
C THR A 64 -3.01 -5.33 -3.78
N ARG A 65 -2.95 -4.44 -4.76
CA ARG A 65 -2.39 -3.10 -4.60
C ARG A 65 -3.40 -2.06 -5.02
N THR A 66 -3.60 -1.06 -4.21
CA THR A 66 -4.58 -0.01 -4.45
C THR A 66 -4.23 1.24 -3.64
N HIS A 67 -4.69 2.39 -4.07
CA HIS A 67 -4.68 3.58 -3.24
C HIS A 67 -5.67 3.41 -2.08
N PHE A 68 -5.28 3.88 -0.90
CA PHE A 68 -6.10 3.72 0.30
C PHE A 68 -7.53 4.26 0.14
N HIS A 69 -7.70 5.43 -0.48
CA HIS A 69 -9.03 6.01 -0.69
C HIS A 69 -9.93 5.17 -1.61
N ARG A 70 -9.35 4.48 -2.63
CA ARG A 70 -10.12 3.57 -3.51
C ARG A 70 -10.55 2.32 -2.78
N PHE A 71 -9.69 1.82 -1.90
CA PHE A 71 -10.04 0.70 -1.04
C PHE A 71 -11.20 1.06 -0.11
N MET A 72 -11.14 2.21 0.56
CA MET A 72 -12.23 2.67 1.44
C MET A 72 -13.53 2.91 0.67
N LYS A 73 -13.45 3.46 -0.55
CA LYS A 73 -14.63 3.58 -1.42
C LYS A 73 -15.28 2.21 -1.67
N ARG A 74 -14.50 1.18 -2.00
CA ARG A 74 -15.00 -0.20 -2.17
C ARG A 74 -15.63 -0.73 -0.88
N VAL A 75 -15.01 -0.49 0.28
CA VAL A 75 -15.58 -0.88 1.58
C VAL A 75 -16.95 -0.25 1.79
N HIS A 76 -17.10 1.05 1.54
CA HIS A 76 -18.40 1.73 1.67
C HIS A 76 -19.45 1.23 0.67
N GLU A 77 -19.06 0.90 -0.54
CA GLU A 77 -19.95 0.30 -1.54
C GLU A 77 -20.44 -1.06 -1.10
N GLU A 78 -19.55 -1.93 -0.61
CA GLU A 78 -19.92 -3.24 -0.06
C GLU A 78 -20.79 -3.12 1.19
N MET A 79 -20.51 -2.16 2.08
CA MET A 79 -21.38 -1.90 3.25
C MET A 79 -22.82 -1.57 2.85
N LYS A 80 -23.01 -0.79 1.77
CA LYS A 80 -24.36 -0.49 1.26
C LYS A 80 -25.10 -1.74 0.81
N THR A 81 -24.41 -2.70 0.21
CA THR A 81 -25.04 -3.96 -0.24
C THR A 81 -25.37 -4.92 0.91
N LEU A 82 -24.74 -4.72 2.06
CA LEU A 82 -24.93 -5.52 3.28
C LEU A 82 -25.85 -4.83 4.29
N GLY A 83 -26.72 -3.94 3.82
CA GLY A 83 -27.72 -3.29 4.66
C GLY A 83 -28.61 -4.31 5.38
N GLY A 84 -28.63 -4.26 6.72
CA GLY A 84 -29.35 -5.20 7.57
C GLY A 84 -28.50 -6.30 8.18
N GLU A 85 -27.27 -6.51 7.72
CA GLU A 85 -26.33 -7.46 8.34
C GLU A 85 -25.80 -6.91 9.68
N LYS A 86 -25.71 -7.79 10.68
CA LYS A 86 -25.29 -7.41 12.03
C LYS A 86 -23.82 -6.95 12.10
N ASN A 87 -22.94 -7.58 11.32
CA ASN A 87 -21.50 -7.33 11.31
C ASN A 87 -20.96 -7.21 9.87
N PRO A 88 -21.30 -6.17 9.11
CA PRO A 88 -20.93 -6.07 7.70
C PRO A 88 -19.42 -6.02 7.48
N LEU A 89 -18.64 -5.37 8.37
CA LEU A 89 -17.19 -5.27 8.24
C LEU A 89 -16.48 -6.62 8.37
N THR A 90 -16.99 -7.54 9.18
CA THR A 90 -16.46 -8.92 9.27
C THR A 90 -16.65 -9.67 7.95
N ILE A 91 -17.82 -9.49 7.31
CA ILE A 91 -18.12 -10.12 6.01
C ILE A 91 -17.19 -9.53 4.93
N ILE A 92 -17.05 -8.21 4.91
CA ILE A 92 -16.19 -7.50 3.95
C ILE A 92 -14.72 -7.92 4.13
N ALA A 93 -14.21 -7.91 5.35
CA ALA A 93 -12.84 -8.33 5.64
C ALA A 93 -12.57 -9.77 5.19
N ARG A 94 -13.54 -10.66 5.37
CA ARG A 94 -13.44 -12.05 4.90
C ARG A 94 -13.36 -12.12 3.38
N ARG A 95 -14.21 -11.39 2.64
CA ARG A 95 -14.15 -11.32 1.18
C ARG A 95 -12.77 -10.84 0.70
N PHE A 96 -12.25 -9.77 1.29
CA PHE A 96 -10.92 -9.26 0.94
C PHE A 96 -9.81 -10.25 1.29
N SER A 97 -9.91 -10.97 2.40
CA SER A 97 -8.94 -12.01 2.77
C SER A 97 -8.99 -13.25 1.86
N ASP A 98 -10.15 -13.54 1.28
CA ASP A 98 -10.28 -14.60 0.28
C ASP A 98 -9.66 -14.19 -1.08
N GLU A 99 -9.70 -12.90 -1.40
CA GLU A 99 -9.07 -12.34 -2.60
C GLU A 99 -7.55 -12.15 -2.43
N SER A 100 -7.08 -11.78 -1.23
CA SER A 100 -5.69 -11.33 -1.04
C SER A 100 -5.12 -11.71 0.32
N ARG A 101 -3.90 -12.29 0.29
CA ARG A 101 -3.07 -12.52 1.48
C ARG A 101 -2.28 -11.27 1.86
N VAL A 102 -1.96 -10.46 0.85
CA VAL A 102 -1.20 -9.22 1.00
C VAL A 102 -1.98 -8.09 0.37
N ILE A 103 -2.18 -7.03 1.13
CA ILE A 103 -2.76 -5.79 0.64
C ILE A 103 -1.71 -4.69 0.75
N CYS A 104 -1.38 -4.09 -0.40
CA CYS A 104 -0.49 -2.95 -0.50
C CYS A 104 -1.31 -1.67 -0.68
N PHE A 105 -1.21 -0.75 0.27
CA PHE A 105 -1.83 0.56 0.16
C PHE A 105 -0.82 1.61 -0.27
N ASP A 106 -1.13 2.29 -1.36
CA ASP A 106 -0.48 3.53 -1.68
C ASP A 106 -1.18 4.69 -1.00
N GLU A 107 -0.38 5.66 -0.53
CA GLU A 107 -0.87 6.90 0.07
C GLU A 107 -1.86 6.66 1.23
N PHE A 108 -1.45 5.86 2.21
CA PHE A 108 -2.24 5.61 3.40
C PHE A 108 -2.43 6.91 4.19
N PHE A 109 -3.60 7.48 4.10
CA PHE A 109 -3.97 8.73 4.73
C PHE A 109 -5.45 8.74 5.09
N VAL A 110 -5.77 9.08 6.34
CA VAL A 110 -7.14 9.11 6.86
C VAL A 110 -7.51 10.56 7.17
N SER A 111 -8.50 11.09 6.46
CA SER A 111 -9.04 12.44 6.64
C SER A 111 -10.54 12.44 6.96
N ASP A 112 -11.25 11.44 6.51
CA ASP A 112 -12.71 11.33 6.68
C ASP A 112 -13.07 10.62 7.99
N ILE A 113 -14.07 11.16 8.69
CA ILE A 113 -14.54 10.59 9.96
C ILE A 113 -15.18 9.21 9.77
N THR A 114 -15.87 8.99 8.65
CA THR A 114 -16.54 7.72 8.39
C THR A 114 -15.51 6.60 8.23
N ASP A 115 -14.43 6.88 7.49
CA ASP A 115 -13.29 5.98 7.35
C ASP A 115 -12.65 5.70 8.72
N ALA A 116 -12.38 6.76 9.49
CA ALA A 116 -11.75 6.63 10.79
C ALA A 116 -12.57 5.74 11.76
N MET A 117 -13.89 5.82 11.72
CA MET A 117 -14.76 5.06 12.63
C MET A 117 -14.82 3.57 12.32
N ILE A 118 -14.69 3.18 11.06
CA ILE A 118 -14.79 1.77 10.64
C ILE A 118 -13.43 1.09 10.51
N LEU A 119 -12.35 1.87 10.34
CA LEU A 119 -11.03 1.34 10.02
C LEU A 119 -10.46 0.44 11.12
N GLY A 120 -10.72 0.74 12.38
CA GLY A 120 -10.28 -0.08 13.50
C GLY A 120 -10.82 -1.51 13.41
N THR A 121 -12.14 -1.65 13.28
CA THR A 121 -12.80 -2.95 13.14
C THR A 121 -12.39 -3.67 11.85
N LEU A 122 -12.31 -2.93 10.74
CA LEU A 122 -11.91 -3.51 9.46
C LEU A 122 -10.48 -4.07 9.50
N MET A 123 -9.51 -3.33 10.05
CA MET A 123 -8.12 -3.78 10.19
C MET A 123 -8.01 -4.98 11.14
N GLU A 124 -8.73 -4.95 12.26
CA GLU A 124 -8.78 -6.09 13.19
C GLU A 124 -9.23 -7.37 12.48
N GLU A 125 -10.32 -7.29 11.73
CA GLU A 125 -10.86 -8.44 11.01
C GLU A 125 -9.96 -8.90 9.87
N LEU A 126 -9.32 -7.99 9.13
CA LEU A 126 -8.33 -8.32 8.09
C LEU A 126 -7.14 -9.07 8.68
N PHE A 127 -6.58 -8.58 9.79
CA PHE A 127 -5.45 -9.25 10.46
C PHE A 127 -5.86 -10.59 11.08
N LYS A 128 -7.04 -10.72 11.68
CA LYS A 128 -7.58 -12.00 12.15
C LYS A 128 -7.73 -13.03 11.01
N ASN A 129 -8.00 -12.57 9.80
CA ASN A 129 -8.08 -13.43 8.62
C ASN A 129 -6.72 -13.66 7.94
N GLY A 130 -5.61 -13.24 8.57
CA GLY A 130 -4.25 -13.50 8.10
C GLY A 130 -3.76 -12.59 6.97
N VAL A 131 -4.40 -11.45 6.75
CA VAL A 131 -3.96 -10.49 5.72
C VAL A 131 -2.72 -9.74 6.20
N THR A 132 -1.69 -9.70 5.37
CA THR A 132 -0.49 -8.90 5.60
C THR A 132 -0.64 -7.52 4.98
N LEU A 133 -0.34 -6.48 5.74
CA LEU A 133 -0.41 -5.09 5.30
C LEU A 133 0.96 -4.56 4.89
N VAL A 134 1.04 -3.97 3.70
CA VAL A 134 2.13 -3.10 3.27
C VAL A 134 1.56 -1.73 2.95
N ALA A 135 2.06 -0.68 3.55
CA ALA A 135 1.52 0.66 3.33
C ALA A 135 2.62 1.69 3.05
N THR A 136 2.35 2.63 2.17
CA THR A 136 3.15 3.85 2.02
C THR A 136 2.37 5.04 2.55
N SER A 137 3.04 5.95 3.25
CA SER A 137 2.43 7.17 3.79
C SER A 137 3.46 8.30 3.86
N ASN A 138 3.00 9.52 3.92
CA ASN A 138 3.84 10.67 4.27
C ASN A 138 3.85 10.94 5.77
N ILE A 139 3.04 10.21 6.54
CA ILE A 139 2.78 10.45 7.96
C ILE A 139 3.12 9.18 8.74
N VAL A 140 3.79 9.31 9.87
CA VAL A 140 4.00 8.24 10.84
C VAL A 140 2.64 7.78 11.41
N PRO A 141 2.45 6.50 11.78
CA PRO A 141 1.15 6.02 12.26
C PRO A 141 0.53 6.86 13.38
N ASP A 142 1.32 7.32 14.34
CA ASP A 142 0.84 8.16 15.45
C ASP A 142 0.33 9.55 15.01
N GLY A 143 0.73 10.01 13.82
CA GLY A 143 0.28 11.26 13.20
C GLY A 143 -0.99 11.12 12.35
N LEU A 144 -1.43 9.89 12.06
CA LEU A 144 -2.64 9.67 11.29
C LEU A 144 -3.86 10.23 12.01
N TYR A 145 -4.72 10.94 11.26
CA TYR A 145 -5.95 11.54 11.76
C TYR A 145 -5.75 12.39 13.04
N LYS A 146 -4.62 13.12 13.13
CA LYS A 146 -4.16 13.80 14.35
C LYS A 146 -5.19 14.79 14.91
N ASP A 147 -5.78 15.60 14.04
CA ASP A 147 -6.75 16.64 14.42
C ASP A 147 -8.20 16.24 14.09
N GLY A 148 -8.40 14.94 13.86
CA GLY A 148 -9.70 14.40 13.45
C GLY A 148 -10.72 14.35 14.58
N LEU A 149 -11.99 14.55 14.24
CA LEU A 149 -13.11 14.46 15.17
C LEU A 149 -13.21 13.04 15.74
N GLN A 150 -13.40 12.92 17.05
CA GLN A 150 -13.46 11.63 17.76
C GLN A 150 -12.20 10.75 17.58
N ARG A 151 -11.04 11.34 17.47
CA ARG A 151 -9.75 10.66 17.27
C ARG A 151 -9.53 9.48 18.22
N ALA A 152 -10.02 9.54 19.46
CA ALA A 152 -9.92 8.45 20.41
C ALA A 152 -10.45 7.11 19.88
N ARG A 153 -11.48 7.15 19.02
CA ARG A 153 -12.04 5.94 18.36
C ARG A 153 -11.15 5.40 17.23
N PHE A 154 -10.24 6.22 16.71
CA PHE A 154 -9.27 5.82 15.69
C PHE A 154 -7.98 5.23 16.27
N LEU A 155 -7.65 5.53 17.54
CA LEU A 155 -6.43 5.02 18.19
C LEU A 155 -6.29 3.49 18.13
N PRO A 156 -7.34 2.67 18.24
CA PRO A 156 -7.23 1.21 18.05
C PRO A 156 -6.69 0.83 16.66
N ALA A 157 -7.09 1.53 15.59
CA ALA A 157 -6.56 1.29 14.25
C ALA A 157 -5.05 1.55 14.18
N ILE A 158 -4.58 2.65 14.79
CA ILE A 158 -3.15 2.97 14.89
C ILE A 158 -2.40 1.86 15.64
N ALA A 159 -2.94 1.40 16.76
CA ALA A 159 -2.35 0.32 17.55
C ALA A 159 -2.21 -0.97 16.74
N LEU A 160 -3.25 -1.36 16.01
CA LEU A 160 -3.25 -2.54 15.13
C LEU A 160 -2.21 -2.42 14.01
N ILE A 161 -2.10 -1.26 13.36
CA ILE A 161 -1.09 -1.01 12.34
C ILE A 161 0.31 -1.21 12.94
N LYS A 162 0.60 -0.59 14.08
CA LYS A 162 1.92 -0.69 14.76
C LYS A 162 2.24 -2.13 15.21
N GLN A 163 1.23 -2.88 15.64
CA GLN A 163 1.38 -4.27 16.06
C GLN A 163 1.68 -5.20 14.87
N ASN A 164 0.99 -5.00 13.76
CA ASN A 164 1.03 -5.90 12.61
C ASN A 164 1.99 -5.46 11.50
N THR A 165 2.65 -4.30 11.65
CA THR A 165 3.65 -3.83 10.69
C THR A 165 4.94 -3.39 11.39
N GLU A 166 6.04 -3.45 10.67
CA GLU A 166 7.27 -2.78 11.02
C GLU A 166 7.24 -1.36 10.42
N ILE A 167 7.47 -0.36 11.25
CA ILE A 167 7.42 1.05 10.85
C ILE A 167 8.79 1.48 10.38
N VAL A 168 8.91 1.79 9.10
CA VAL A 168 10.16 2.12 8.43
C VAL A 168 10.13 3.54 7.92
N ASN A 169 11.03 4.38 8.42
CA ASN A 169 11.26 5.70 7.85
C ASN A 169 12.16 5.57 6.61
N VAL A 170 11.68 6.04 5.47
CA VAL A 170 12.44 6.06 4.22
C VAL A 170 12.98 7.46 3.87
N ASP A 171 12.94 8.38 4.84
CA ASP A 171 13.46 9.73 4.64
C ASP A 171 14.99 9.73 4.74
N SER A 172 15.65 9.53 3.61
CA SER A 172 17.10 9.56 3.49
C SER A 172 17.67 10.99 3.35
N GLY A 173 16.83 12.02 3.46
CA GLY A 173 17.23 13.41 3.23
C GLY A 173 17.43 13.79 1.74
N VAL A 174 17.37 12.83 0.83
CA VAL A 174 17.54 13.05 -0.62
C VAL A 174 16.22 12.80 -1.34
N ASP A 175 15.71 13.82 -2.02
CA ASP A 175 14.59 13.67 -2.95
C ASP A 175 15.13 13.17 -4.30
N TYR A 176 14.86 11.91 -4.63
CA TYR A 176 15.32 11.30 -5.89
C TYR A 176 14.76 12.00 -7.13
N ARG A 177 13.60 12.66 -7.05
CA ARG A 177 13.04 13.44 -8.16
C ARG A 177 13.87 14.70 -8.41
N LEU A 178 14.25 15.39 -7.33
CA LEU A 178 15.15 16.55 -7.42
C LEU A 178 16.52 16.16 -7.98
N ARG A 179 17.05 14.99 -7.59
CA ARG A 179 18.32 14.49 -8.11
C ARG A 179 18.27 14.24 -9.62
N HIS A 180 17.16 13.71 -10.14
CA HIS A 180 16.96 13.58 -11.58
C HIS A 180 16.78 14.93 -12.26
N LEU A 181 16.10 15.88 -11.63
CA LEU A 181 15.96 17.24 -12.15
C LEU A 181 17.29 18.03 -12.09
N GLU A 182 18.08 17.86 -11.04
CA GLU A 182 19.41 18.47 -10.92
C GLU A 182 20.42 17.87 -11.92
N GLN A 183 20.27 16.60 -12.28
CA GLN A 183 21.09 15.96 -13.32
C GLN A 183 20.59 16.22 -14.74
N ALA A 184 19.35 16.67 -14.91
CA ALA A 184 18.84 17.10 -16.20
C ALA A 184 19.29 18.54 -16.44
N GLU A 185 20.10 18.76 -17.46
CA GLU A 185 20.35 20.10 -17.97
C GLU A 185 19.05 20.64 -18.57
N LEU A 186 18.23 21.33 -17.73
CA LEU A 186 16.91 21.83 -18.11
C LEU A 186 16.97 23.08 -18.98
N PHE A 187 18.14 23.73 -19.05
CA PHE A 187 18.37 24.94 -19.84
C PHE A 187 19.51 24.71 -20.80
N HIS A 188 19.18 24.67 -22.07
CA HIS A 188 20.17 24.61 -23.16
C HIS A 188 20.17 25.90 -23.94
N PHE A 189 21.35 26.49 -24.10
CA PHE A 189 21.54 27.64 -24.97
C PHE A 189 22.87 27.48 -25.72
N PRO A 190 22.88 27.54 -27.05
CA PRO A 190 21.77 27.74 -28.00
C PRO A 190 20.83 26.52 -28.09
N LEU A 191 19.61 26.74 -28.57
CA LEU A 191 18.62 25.67 -28.84
C LEU A 191 19.00 24.95 -30.15
N ASP A 192 19.88 23.98 -30.03
CA ASP A 192 20.35 23.13 -31.14
C ASP A 192 19.75 21.71 -31.03
N GLU A 193 20.13 20.85 -31.98
CA GLU A 193 19.65 19.43 -31.98
C GLU A 193 20.10 18.67 -30.74
N ALA A 194 21.26 18.99 -30.16
CA ALA A 194 21.74 18.37 -28.92
C ALA A 194 20.89 18.77 -27.73
N ALA A 195 20.40 20.01 -27.68
CA ALA A 195 19.46 20.49 -26.68
C ALA A 195 18.09 19.73 -26.76
N GLN A 196 17.60 19.52 -27.98
CA GLN A 196 16.35 18.77 -28.18
C GLN A 196 16.48 17.29 -27.76
N GLU A 197 17.60 16.65 -28.03
CA GLU A 197 17.85 15.27 -27.65
C GLU A 197 18.00 15.09 -26.14
N SER A 198 18.66 16.03 -25.46
CA SER A 198 18.77 16.07 -24.01
C SER A 198 17.41 16.25 -23.34
N LEU A 199 16.57 17.16 -23.83
CA LEU A 199 15.19 17.35 -23.35
C LEU A 199 14.33 16.11 -23.55
N ARG A 200 14.46 15.41 -24.69
CA ARG A 200 13.74 14.15 -24.93
C ARG A 200 14.18 13.03 -23.98
N LYS A 201 15.47 12.91 -23.68
CA LYS A 201 15.99 11.95 -22.70
C LYS A 201 15.47 12.26 -21.29
N SER A 202 15.50 13.51 -20.88
CA SER A 202 14.99 13.95 -19.57
C SER A 202 13.48 13.74 -19.44
N SER A 203 12.70 14.02 -20.50
CA SER A 203 11.26 13.78 -20.54
C SER A 203 10.92 12.29 -20.41
N ARG A 204 11.65 11.40 -21.11
CA ARG A 204 11.45 9.94 -21.00
C ARG A 204 11.79 9.41 -19.61
N ALA A 205 12.82 9.96 -18.96
CA ALA A 205 13.19 9.55 -17.60
C ALA A 205 12.19 9.99 -16.53
N LEU A 206 11.36 11.00 -16.81
CA LEU A 206 10.37 11.56 -15.89
C LEU A 206 8.94 11.02 -16.15
N THR A 207 8.71 10.40 -17.31
CA THR A 207 7.38 9.88 -17.68
C THR A 207 7.30 8.40 -17.30
N PRO A 208 6.36 7.97 -16.45
CA PRO A 208 6.11 6.54 -16.25
C PRO A 208 5.62 5.90 -17.55
N GLU A 209 6.03 4.67 -17.82
CA GLU A 209 5.82 3.90 -19.09
C GLU A 209 4.35 3.63 -19.50
N SER A 210 3.37 4.40 -19.05
CA SER A 210 1.94 4.13 -19.29
C SER A 210 1.23 5.04 -20.31
N THR A 211 1.96 5.72 -21.20
CA THR A 211 1.33 6.47 -22.31
C THR A 211 1.98 6.21 -23.67
N ALA A 212 2.14 4.94 -24.03
CA ALA A 212 2.29 4.54 -25.42
C ALA A 212 0.89 4.28 -25.98
N GLY A 213 0.28 5.23 -26.68
CA GLY A 213 -0.97 5.04 -27.37
C GLY A 213 -1.86 6.30 -27.48
N VAL A 214 -1.36 7.36 -28.08
CA VAL A 214 -2.21 8.33 -28.78
C VAL A 214 -1.54 8.59 -30.13
N GLU A 215 -1.90 7.82 -31.12
CA GLU A 215 -1.78 8.20 -32.50
C GLU A 215 -2.79 9.31 -32.76
N THR A 216 -2.34 10.44 -33.25
CA THR A 216 -3.18 11.49 -33.82
C THR A 216 -3.19 11.32 -35.33
N ASP A 217 -4.36 10.99 -35.87
CA ASP A 217 -4.74 11.35 -37.22
C ASP A 217 -4.90 12.87 -37.38
#